data_17f3b75eb1c991fef987660a9a05222f
#
_entry.id   17f3b75eb1c991fef987660a9a05222f
#
_cell.length_a   1.000
_cell.length_b   1.000
_cell.length_c   1.000
_cell.angle_alpha   90.00
_cell.angle_beta   90.00
_cell.angle_gamma   90.00
#
_symmetry.space_group_name_H-M   'P 1'
#
loop_
_entity.id
_entity.type
_entity.pdbx_description
1 polymer ?
#
loop_
_entity_poly.entity_id
_entity_poly.type
_entity_poly.pdbx_seq_one_letter_code
_entity_poly.pdbx_strand_id
1 'polypeptide(L)'
;RFANFNLVHFNQTRLVESEFFEVTWKKLLLEACDLTESNWLNTSLKGLDFSQNTFERLTFSPNYLSGLKVTPEQAIYLASALGLVIT
;
A
#
# COMPACT_ATOMS: atom_id res chain seq x y z
N ARG A 1 13.40 -2.05 -7.45
CA ARG A 1 13.18 -3.33 -6.79
C ARG A 1 14.36 -3.70 -5.93
N PHE A 2 14.18 -4.62 -5.00
CA PHE A 2 15.18 -4.99 -4.00
C PHE A 2 15.71 -3.80 -3.22
N ALA A 3 14.88 -2.77 -3.08
CA ALA A 3 15.23 -1.65 -2.22
C ALA A 3 14.98 -2.03 -0.76
N ASN A 4 15.74 -1.42 0.13
CA ASN A 4 15.60 -1.63 1.56
C ASN A 4 15.41 -0.29 2.23
N PHE A 5 14.20 -0.05 2.78
CA PHE A 5 13.87 1.20 3.46
C PHE A 5 13.95 0.99 4.96
N ASN A 6 15.00 1.47 5.58
CA ASN A 6 15.16 1.31 7.03
C ASN A 6 14.35 2.33 7.82
N LEU A 7 14.36 3.57 7.39
CA LEU A 7 13.64 4.64 8.09
C LEU A 7 13.34 5.72 7.05
N VAL A 8 12.15 5.66 6.49
CA VAL A 8 11.75 6.56 5.41
C VAL A 8 10.37 7.11 5.75
N HIS A 9 10.20 8.40 5.55
CA HIS A 9 8.93 9.08 5.73
C HIS A 9 8.60 9.88 4.48
N PHE A 10 7.53 9.49 3.81
CA PHE A 10 6.96 10.28 2.71
C PHE A 10 5.78 11.05 3.27
N ASN A 11 5.79 12.35 3.13
CA ASN A 11 4.72 13.21 3.62
C ASN A 11 4.27 14.15 2.52
N GLN A 12 2.97 14.17 2.25
CA GLN A 12 2.38 15.01 1.21
C GLN A 12 3.08 14.82 -0.14
N THR A 13 3.36 13.55 -0.47
CA THR A 13 4.14 13.21 -1.65
C THR A 13 3.25 12.49 -2.66
N ARG A 14 3.42 12.83 -3.92
CA ARG A 14 2.73 12.14 -4.99
C ARG A 14 3.56 10.93 -5.41
N LEU A 15 3.07 9.74 -5.06
CA LEU A 15 3.73 8.48 -5.35
C LEU A 15 2.95 7.68 -6.39
N VAL A 16 2.27 8.38 -7.29
CA VAL A 16 1.48 7.75 -8.35
C VAL A 16 2.40 6.94 -9.25
N GLU A 17 1.98 5.70 -9.54
CA GLU A 17 2.73 4.76 -10.37
C GLU A 17 4.10 4.40 -9.81
N SER A 18 4.32 4.61 -8.52
CA SER A 18 5.61 4.27 -7.90
C SER A 18 5.79 2.77 -7.78
N GLU A 19 7.04 2.34 -7.84
CA GLU A 19 7.43 0.94 -7.79
C GLU A 19 7.95 0.58 -6.42
N PHE A 20 7.14 -0.14 -5.65
CA PHE A 20 7.56 -0.73 -4.38
C PHE A 20 7.59 -2.25 -4.51
N PHE A 21 7.99 -2.74 -5.66
CA PHE A 21 8.04 -4.15 -5.98
C PHE A 21 9.24 -4.80 -5.30
N GLU A 22 8.99 -5.87 -4.54
CA GLU A 22 10.03 -6.61 -3.82
C GLU A 22 10.88 -5.70 -2.93
N VAL A 23 10.22 -4.78 -2.23
CA VAL A 23 10.87 -3.87 -1.29
C VAL A 23 10.83 -4.49 0.10
N THR A 24 11.93 -4.40 0.83
CA THR A 24 11.93 -4.67 2.26
C THR A 24 12.00 -3.34 3.00
N TRP A 25 11.36 -3.29 4.16
CA TRP A 25 11.33 -2.05 4.93
C TRP A 25 11.25 -2.39 6.42
N LYS A 26 11.82 -1.53 7.24
CA LYS A 26 11.68 -1.64 8.69
C LYS A 26 10.76 -0.56 9.23
N LYS A 27 10.94 0.66 8.79
CA LYS A 27 10.07 1.76 9.20
C LYS A 27 9.80 2.61 7.97
N LEU A 28 8.58 2.52 7.50
CA LEU A 28 8.14 3.25 6.31
C LEU A 28 6.84 3.94 6.67
N LEU A 29 6.89 5.25 6.74
CA LEU A 29 5.73 6.07 7.08
C LEU A 29 5.24 6.78 5.84
N LEU A 30 3.94 6.68 5.61
CA LEU A 30 3.29 7.30 4.46
C LEU A 30 2.14 8.14 4.99
N GLU A 31 2.22 9.46 4.80
CA GLU A 31 1.18 10.37 5.27
C GLU A 31 0.79 11.34 4.18
N ALA A 32 -0.51 11.44 3.93
CA ALA A 32 -1.07 12.37 2.95
C ALA A 32 -0.45 12.19 1.56
N CYS A 33 -0.15 10.96 1.19
CA CYS A 33 0.41 10.63 -0.12
C CYS A 33 -0.67 10.11 -1.05
N ASP A 34 -0.46 10.31 -2.35
CA ASP A 34 -1.28 9.70 -3.38
C ASP A 34 -0.55 8.47 -3.89
N LEU A 35 -1.08 7.29 -3.58
CA LEU A 35 -0.47 6.01 -3.91
C LEU A 35 -1.13 5.35 -5.12
N THR A 36 -1.93 6.09 -5.87
CA THR A 36 -2.66 5.55 -7.02
C THR A 36 -1.74 4.84 -7.98
N GLU A 37 -2.12 3.62 -8.37
CA GLU A 37 -1.37 2.78 -9.32
C GLU A 37 0.03 2.42 -8.86
N SER A 38 0.32 2.54 -7.56
CA SER A 38 1.60 2.07 -7.05
C SER A 38 1.63 0.55 -7.00
N ASN A 39 2.83 0.01 -7.19
CA ASN A 39 3.04 -1.43 -7.28
C ASN A 39 3.73 -1.94 -6.02
N TRP A 40 3.01 -2.80 -5.28
CA TRP A 40 3.50 -3.37 -4.02
C TRP A 40 3.63 -4.89 -4.09
N LEU A 41 3.75 -5.44 -5.31
CA LEU A 41 3.89 -6.89 -5.45
C LEU A 41 5.10 -7.39 -4.66
N ASN A 42 4.91 -8.52 -3.99
CA ASN A 42 5.94 -9.21 -3.22
C ASN A 42 6.56 -8.34 -2.14
N THR A 43 5.81 -7.38 -1.64
CA THR A 43 6.24 -6.50 -0.57
C THR A 43 5.27 -6.65 0.59
N SER A 44 5.79 -6.93 1.79
CA SER A 44 4.96 -7.06 2.97
C SER A 44 4.34 -5.71 3.32
N LEU A 45 3.05 -5.70 3.54
CA LEU A 45 2.32 -4.49 3.94
C LEU A 45 2.00 -4.51 5.44
N LYS A 46 2.51 -5.50 6.17
CA LYS A 46 2.18 -5.67 7.57
C LYS A 46 2.68 -4.48 8.39
N GLY A 47 1.74 -3.80 9.02
CA GLY A 47 2.06 -2.65 9.85
C GLY A 47 2.10 -1.32 9.12
N LEU A 48 2.05 -1.32 7.79
CA LEU A 48 1.92 -0.07 7.05
C LEU A 48 0.54 0.52 7.28
N ASP A 49 0.46 1.83 7.26
CA ASP A 49 -0.80 2.54 7.42
C ASP A 49 -1.13 3.27 6.13
N PHE A 50 -2.09 2.75 5.38
CA PHE A 50 -2.59 3.40 4.18
C PHE A 50 -3.76 4.33 4.47
N SER A 51 -4.29 4.31 5.71
CA SER A 51 -5.51 5.06 6.04
C SER A 51 -5.33 6.57 5.89
N GLN A 52 -4.11 7.06 6.00
CA GLN A 52 -3.80 8.48 5.88
C GLN A 52 -3.47 8.90 4.45
N ASN A 53 -3.67 7.99 3.50
CA ASN A 53 -3.28 8.19 2.11
C ASN A 53 -4.46 7.93 1.20
N THR A 54 -4.30 8.29 -0.07
CA THR A 54 -5.32 8.01 -1.08
C THR A 54 -4.75 7.08 -2.13
N PHE A 55 -5.60 6.25 -2.70
CA PHE A 55 -5.18 5.40 -3.81
C PHE A 55 -6.38 4.89 -4.58
N GLU A 56 -6.14 4.65 -5.86
CA GLU A 56 -7.01 3.88 -6.74
C GLU A 56 -6.10 2.90 -7.47
N ARG A 57 -6.59 1.70 -7.71
CA ARG A 57 -5.87 0.72 -8.52
C ARG A 57 -4.46 0.43 -8.00
N LEU A 58 -4.38 -0.18 -6.85
CA LEU A 58 -3.12 -0.70 -6.34
C LEU A 58 -2.83 -2.06 -6.96
N THR A 59 -1.55 -2.35 -7.14
CA THR A 59 -1.08 -3.70 -7.42
C THR A 59 -0.44 -4.24 -6.15
N PHE A 60 -0.86 -5.43 -5.71
CA PHE A 60 -0.37 -6.01 -4.46
C PHE A 60 -0.47 -7.53 -4.53
N SER A 61 0.26 -8.19 -3.66
CA SER A 61 0.17 -9.64 -3.51
C SER A 61 -0.80 -9.96 -2.38
N PRO A 62 -1.90 -10.68 -2.65
CA PRO A 62 -2.89 -10.96 -1.60
C PRO A 62 -2.31 -11.57 -0.34
N ASN A 63 -1.28 -12.39 -0.48
CA ASN A 63 -0.65 -13.04 0.67
C ASN A 63 0.09 -12.07 1.58
N TYR A 64 0.32 -10.85 1.15
CA TYR A 64 1.10 -9.85 1.89
C TYR A 64 0.25 -8.74 2.48
N LEU A 65 -1.09 -8.86 2.42
CA LEU A 65 -1.99 -7.82 2.94
C LEU A 65 -2.14 -7.84 4.46
N SER A 66 -1.80 -8.94 5.10
CA SER A 66 -2.06 -9.09 6.54
C SER A 66 -1.40 -7.97 7.33
N GLY A 67 -2.20 -7.30 8.16
CA GLY A 67 -1.71 -6.23 9.01
C GLY A 67 -1.68 -4.85 8.40
N LEU A 68 -2.09 -4.70 7.13
CA LEU A 68 -2.22 -3.38 6.52
C LEU A 68 -3.38 -2.63 7.18
N LYS A 69 -3.13 -1.39 7.57
CA LYS A 69 -4.16 -0.53 8.16
C LYS A 69 -4.83 0.29 7.08
N VAL A 70 -6.15 0.24 7.04
CA VAL A 70 -6.93 0.91 6.00
C VAL A 70 -8.19 1.51 6.59
N THR A 71 -8.79 2.43 5.86
CA THR A 71 -10.13 2.93 6.18
C THR A 71 -11.17 1.93 5.70
N PRO A 72 -12.43 2.03 6.18
CA PRO A 72 -13.50 1.18 5.64
C PRO A 72 -13.67 1.29 4.13
N GLU A 73 -13.59 2.49 3.57
CA GLU A 73 -13.72 2.68 2.12
C GLU A 73 -12.58 1.99 1.36
N GLN A 74 -11.37 2.10 1.90
CA GLN A 74 -10.22 1.44 1.30
C GLN A 74 -10.38 -0.08 1.37
N ALA A 75 -10.92 -0.59 2.47
CA ALA A 75 -11.18 -2.02 2.62
C ALA A 75 -12.17 -2.52 1.58
N ILE A 76 -13.19 -1.73 1.27
CA ILE A 76 -14.16 -2.09 0.23
C ILE A 76 -13.46 -2.23 -1.13
N TYR A 77 -12.61 -1.28 -1.45
CA TYR A 77 -11.85 -1.37 -2.70
C TYR A 77 -11.00 -2.64 -2.74
N LEU A 78 -10.27 -2.92 -1.65
CA LEU A 78 -9.39 -4.08 -1.60
C LEU A 78 -10.19 -5.37 -1.69
N ALA A 79 -11.35 -5.44 -1.07
CA ALA A 79 -12.22 -6.60 -1.17
C ALA A 79 -12.63 -6.83 -2.62
N SER A 80 -13.03 -5.77 -3.33
CA SER A 80 -13.36 -5.88 -4.75
C SER A 80 -12.18 -6.35 -5.57
N ALA A 81 -11.00 -5.82 -5.29
CA ALA A 81 -9.78 -6.19 -6.01
C ALA A 81 -9.44 -7.66 -5.80
N LEU A 82 -9.84 -8.23 -4.64
CA LEU A 82 -9.66 -9.64 -4.35
C LEU A 82 -10.76 -10.52 -4.95
N GLY A 83 -11.74 -9.94 -5.61
CA GLY A 83 -12.80 -10.68 -6.25
C GLY A 83 -14.04 -10.88 -5.39
N LEU A 84 -14.11 -10.25 -4.23
CA LEU A 84 -15.30 -10.35 -3.39
C LEU A 84 -16.42 -9.49 -3.95
N VAL A 85 -17.65 -9.98 -3.79
CA VAL A 85 -18.85 -9.24 -4.16
C VAL A 85 -19.49 -8.75 -2.89
N ILE A 86 -19.60 -7.44 -2.76
CA ILE A 86 -20.19 -6.81 -1.58
C ILE A 86 -21.67 -6.55 -1.86
N THR A 87 -22.52 -7.05 -1.00
CA THR A 87 -23.98 -6.90 -1.17
C THR A 87 -24.58 -5.98 -0.12
#